data_f59467c57fc9f0f46e0c6e692ee1a2f2
#
_entry.id   f59467c57fc9f0f46e0c6e692ee1a2f2
#
_cell.length_a   1.000
_cell.length_b   1.000
_cell.length_c   1.000
_cell.angle_alpha   90.00
_cell.angle_beta   90.00
_cell.angle_gamma   90.00
#
_symmetry.space_group_name_H-M   'P 1'
#
loop_
_entity.id
_entity.type
_entity.pdbx_description
1 polymer ?
#
loop_
_entity_poly.entity_id
_entity_poly.type
_entity_poly.pdbx_seq_one_letter_code
_entity_poly.pdbx_strand_id
1 'polypeptide(L)'
;MPRGRNLISGTIFEHANEPAYVMDPQHDRILAANDAGCAMLGYTREELLETPISRIHPAELAELQELLERVLRDGRASTIKLTCRTKHGTFLPTEISLHGFEAGGRIQILGLVQDRSEHRQPAPDCAFG
;
A
#
# COMPACT_ATOMS: atom_id res chain seq x y z
N MET A 1 14.55 4.23 -22.07
CA MET A 1 14.47 4.25 -21.54
C MET A 1 13.84 4.38 -20.93
N PRO A 2 13.38 4.23 -20.73
CA PRO A 2 12.58 4.39 -20.07
C PRO A 2 12.55 4.76 -19.01
N ARG A 3 12.19 5.37 -18.93
CA ARG A 3 12.42 6.03 -18.08
C ARG A 3 11.38 6.47 -17.33
N GLY A 4 10.17 6.62 -17.69
CA GLY A 4 9.08 7.04 -16.86
C GLY A 4 8.97 6.23 -15.66
N ARG A 5 9.36 4.99 -15.73
CA ARG A 5 9.23 4.21 -14.60
C ARG A 5 10.12 4.60 -13.54
N ASN A 6 11.05 5.45 -13.76
CA ASN A 6 11.90 5.92 -12.71
C ASN A 6 11.18 6.75 -11.70
N LEU A 7 9.98 7.22 -12.02
CA LEU A 7 9.23 7.97 -11.02
C LEU A 7 8.76 7.09 -9.89
N ILE A 8 8.57 5.80 -10.16
CA ILE A 8 8.09 4.90 -9.13
C ILE A 8 9.23 4.22 -8.45
N SER A 9 10.29 3.90 -9.18
CA SER A 9 11.40 3.20 -8.57
C SER A 9 12.49 4.19 -8.25
N GLY A 10 13.54 3.71 -7.67
CA GLY A 10 14.70 4.49 -7.40
C GLY A 10 14.53 5.32 -6.15
N THR A 11 15.31 6.39 -6.07
CA THR A 11 15.47 7.12 -4.83
C THR A 11 14.18 7.76 -4.36
N ILE A 12 13.40 8.33 -5.28
CA ILE A 12 12.19 9.03 -4.86
C ILE A 12 11.22 8.07 -4.20
N PHE A 13 10.98 6.93 -4.84
CA PHE A 13 10.06 5.94 -4.28
C PHE A 13 10.60 5.39 -2.97
N GLU A 14 11.87 5.03 -2.92
CA GLU A 14 12.42 4.34 -1.77
C GLU A 14 12.46 5.20 -0.53
N HIS A 15 12.63 6.50 -0.70
CA HIS A 15 12.81 7.39 0.44
C HIS A 15 11.63 8.31 0.69
N ALA A 16 10.52 8.08 0.01
CA ALA A 16 9.32 8.83 0.30
C ALA A 16 8.86 8.53 1.72
N ASN A 17 8.28 9.52 2.37
CA ASN A 17 7.83 9.35 3.75
C ASN A 17 6.55 8.56 3.87
N GLU A 18 5.77 8.50 2.82
CA GLU A 18 4.50 7.82 2.86
C GLU A 18 4.69 6.37 2.44
N PRO A 19 4.18 5.41 3.23
CA PRO A 19 4.28 4.00 2.83
C PRO A 19 3.68 3.78 1.45
N ALA A 20 4.44 3.13 0.58
CA ALA A 20 4.04 2.93 -0.79
C ALA A 20 4.44 1.54 -1.25
N TYR A 21 3.58 0.94 -2.07
CA TYR A 21 3.78 -0.42 -2.57
C TYR A 21 3.39 -0.46 -4.03
N VAL A 22 4.09 -1.30 -4.80
CA VAL A 22 3.68 -1.62 -6.16
C VAL A 22 3.25 -3.07 -6.14
N MET A 23 2.07 -3.34 -6.69
CA MET A 23 1.45 -4.64 -6.56
C MET A 23 1.01 -5.19 -7.90
N ASP A 24 1.02 -6.51 -8.01
CA ASP A 24 0.49 -7.23 -9.14
C ASP A 24 -0.80 -7.91 -8.66
N PRO A 25 -1.96 -7.35 -9.02
CA PRO A 25 -3.21 -7.88 -8.49
C PRO A 25 -3.57 -9.25 -9.06
N GLN A 26 -3.08 -9.58 -10.24
CA GLN A 26 -3.41 -10.86 -10.84
C GLN A 26 -2.73 -12.01 -10.13
N HIS A 27 -1.55 -11.77 -9.58
CA HIS A 27 -0.79 -12.83 -8.94
C HIS A 27 -0.72 -12.67 -7.43
N ASP A 28 -1.48 -11.71 -6.87
CA ASP A 28 -1.56 -11.51 -5.43
C ASP A 28 -0.17 -11.27 -4.84
N ARG A 29 0.62 -10.42 -5.48
CA ARG A 29 2.01 -10.22 -5.10
C ARG A 29 2.34 -8.76 -4.94
N ILE A 30 3.25 -8.49 -4.01
CA ILE A 30 3.84 -7.17 -3.85
C ILE A 30 5.14 -7.18 -4.63
N LEU A 31 5.28 -6.26 -5.58
CA LEU A 31 6.45 -6.20 -6.45
C LEU A 31 7.50 -5.24 -5.92
N ALA A 32 7.11 -4.24 -5.15
CA ALA A 32 8.04 -3.28 -4.59
C ALA A 32 7.41 -2.63 -3.37
N ALA A 33 8.24 -2.21 -2.43
CA ALA A 33 7.80 -1.49 -1.25
C ALA A 33 8.91 -0.52 -0.88
N ASN A 34 8.54 0.69 -0.47
CA ASN A 34 9.56 1.64 -0.05
C ASN A 34 9.88 1.41 1.43
N ASP A 35 10.86 2.18 1.93
CA ASP A 35 11.31 2.00 3.30
C ASP A 35 10.18 2.23 4.30
N ALA A 36 9.38 3.27 4.07
CA ALA A 36 8.26 3.57 4.96
C ALA A 36 7.24 2.43 4.94
N GLY A 37 7.01 1.82 3.77
CA GLY A 37 6.08 0.70 3.66
C GLY A 37 6.55 -0.53 4.42
N CYS A 38 7.84 -0.83 4.32
CA CYS A 38 8.39 -1.95 5.07
C CYS A 38 8.30 -1.69 6.57
N ALA A 39 8.63 -0.48 6.99
CA ALA A 39 8.61 -0.14 8.41
C ALA A 39 7.19 -0.20 8.98
N MET A 40 6.22 0.27 8.22
CA MET A 40 4.84 0.28 8.71
C MET A 40 4.34 -1.12 9.00
N LEU A 41 4.64 -2.07 8.13
CA LEU A 41 4.13 -3.43 8.29
C LEU A 41 5.07 -4.33 9.06
N GLY A 42 6.31 -3.90 9.30
CA GLY A 42 7.24 -4.66 10.12
C GLY A 42 7.97 -5.77 9.39
N TYR A 43 7.96 -5.74 8.06
CA TYR A 43 8.66 -6.73 7.26
C TYR A 43 9.94 -6.15 6.70
N THR A 44 10.92 -7.01 6.45
CA THR A 44 12.01 -6.60 5.55
C THR A 44 11.47 -6.56 4.13
N ARG A 45 12.22 -5.90 3.24
CA ARG A 45 11.77 -5.84 1.85
C ARG A 45 11.67 -7.22 1.23
N GLU A 46 12.65 -8.08 1.50
CA GLU A 46 12.60 -9.44 0.95
C GLU A 46 11.41 -10.21 1.46
N GLU A 47 11.11 -10.07 2.75
CA GLU A 47 9.94 -10.77 3.31
C GLU A 47 8.66 -10.28 2.67
N LEU A 48 8.56 -8.97 2.47
CA LEU A 48 7.32 -8.40 1.96
C LEU A 48 7.09 -8.82 0.51
N LEU A 49 8.15 -8.92 -0.28
CA LEU A 49 8.02 -9.34 -1.66
C LEU A 49 7.56 -10.79 -1.79
N GLU A 50 7.68 -11.58 -0.73
CA GLU A 50 7.20 -12.95 -0.72
C GLU A 50 5.87 -13.10 -0.01
N THR A 51 5.27 -12.02 0.44
CA THR A 51 4.02 -12.07 1.18
C THR A 51 2.87 -11.73 0.25
N PRO A 52 1.85 -12.58 0.15
CA PRO A 52 0.69 -12.26 -0.70
C PRO A 52 -0.05 -11.03 -0.17
N ILE A 53 -0.61 -10.25 -1.08
CA ILE A 53 -1.42 -9.11 -0.69
C ILE A 53 -2.56 -9.55 0.22
N SER A 54 -3.15 -10.69 -0.08
CA SER A 54 -4.28 -11.19 0.68
C SER A 54 -3.92 -11.50 2.12
N ARG A 55 -2.65 -11.78 2.41
CA ARG A 55 -2.26 -12.02 3.79
C ARG A 55 -2.24 -10.74 4.60
N ILE A 56 -2.04 -9.62 3.95
CA ILE A 56 -2.02 -8.33 4.64
C ILE A 56 -3.44 -7.86 4.94
N HIS A 57 -4.42 -8.34 4.20
CA HIS A 57 -5.83 -7.97 4.42
C HIS A 57 -6.70 -9.22 4.59
N PRO A 58 -6.34 -10.12 5.51
CA PRO A 58 -7.00 -11.45 5.51
C PRO A 58 -8.45 -11.41 5.91
N ALA A 59 -8.88 -10.43 6.68
CA ALA A 59 -10.25 -10.40 7.16
C ALA A 59 -11.17 -9.60 6.25
N GLU A 60 -10.63 -9.01 5.20
CA GLU A 60 -11.39 -8.06 4.39
C GLU A 60 -11.19 -8.32 2.92
N LEU A 61 -11.12 -9.60 2.55
CA LEU A 61 -10.83 -9.94 1.16
C LEU A 61 -11.89 -9.44 0.19
N ALA A 62 -13.14 -9.43 0.63
CA ALA A 62 -14.21 -8.94 -0.24
C ALA A 62 -14.05 -7.45 -0.53
N GLU A 63 -13.73 -6.68 0.49
CA GLU A 63 -13.50 -5.24 0.29
C GLU A 63 -12.28 -4.99 -0.55
N LEU A 64 -11.22 -5.78 -0.34
CA LEU A 64 -10.04 -5.64 -1.15
C LEU A 64 -10.33 -5.93 -2.61
N GLN A 65 -11.07 -6.99 -2.87
CA GLN A 65 -11.40 -7.35 -4.24
C GLN A 65 -12.24 -6.28 -4.90
N GLU A 66 -13.21 -5.74 -4.18
CA GLU A 66 -14.03 -4.65 -4.73
C GLU A 66 -13.19 -3.43 -5.04
N LEU A 67 -12.25 -3.09 -4.16
CA LEU A 67 -11.38 -1.96 -4.39
C LEU A 67 -10.53 -2.17 -5.62
N LEU A 68 -9.98 -3.37 -5.79
CA LEU A 68 -9.18 -3.68 -6.97
C LEU A 68 -10.00 -3.58 -8.25
N GLU A 69 -11.25 -4.04 -8.20
CA GLU A 69 -12.12 -3.94 -9.38
C GLU A 69 -12.37 -2.48 -9.73
N ARG A 70 -12.54 -1.64 -8.73
CA ARG A 70 -12.72 -0.21 -8.99
C ARG A 70 -11.49 0.42 -9.62
N VAL A 71 -10.30 0.01 -9.17
CA VAL A 71 -9.07 0.52 -9.78
C VAL A 71 -8.97 0.10 -11.23
N LEU A 72 -9.31 -1.16 -11.51
CA LEU A 72 -9.21 -1.64 -12.89
C LEU A 72 -10.23 -0.97 -13.79
N ARG A 73 -11.38 -0.59 -13.25
CA ARG A 73 -12.39 0.08 -14.06
C ARG A 73 -12.14 1.57 -14.20
N ASP A 74 -11.74 2.23 -13.11
CA ASP A 74 -11.69 3.68 -13.05
C ASP A 74 -10.27 4.25 -13.07
N GLY A 75 -9.28 3.40 -12.96
CA GLY A 75 -7.88 3.83 -12.93
C GLY A 75 -7.36 4.15 -11.55
N ARG A 76 -8.25 4.41 -10.60
CA ARG A 76 -7.85 4.70 -9.22
C ARG A 76 -9.04 4.51 -8.30
N ALA A 77 -8.74 4.28 -7.04
CA ALA A 77 -9.77 4.15 -6.02
C ALA A 77 -9.14 4.33 -4.66
N SER A 78 -9.94 4.67 -3.67
CA SER A 78 -9.43 4.80 -2.30
C SER A 78 -10.48 4.33 -1.33
N THR A 79 -10.03 4.00 -0.12
CA THR A 79 -10.92 3.54 0.92
C THR A 79 -10.29 3.75 2.29
N ILE A 80 -11.12 3.90 3.30
CA ILE A 80 -10.69 3.87 4.69
C ILE A 80 -11.22 2.63 5.40
N LYS A 81 -11.74 1.66 4.65
CA LYS A 81 -12.41 0.51 5.26
C LYS A 81 -11.50 -0.69 5.46
N LEU A 82 -10.26 -0.61 5.00
CA LEU A 82 -9.35 -1.74 5.11
C LEU A 82 -8.38 -1.53 6.25
N THR A 83 -8.01 -2.63 6.89
CA THR A 83 -6.91 -2.64 7.84
C THR A 83 -5.77 -3.44 7.24
N CYS A 84 -4.55 -3.10 7.65
CA CYS A 84 -3.38 -3.86 7.22
C CYS A 84 -2.86 -4.65 8.40
N ARG A 85 -2.58 -5.92 8.17
CA ARG A 85 -2.03 -6.77 9.20
C ARG A 85 -0.51 -6.71 9.13
N THR A 86 0.12 -6.37 10.26
CA THR A 86 1.57 -6.34 10.34
C THR A 86 2.13 -7.74 10.48
N LYS A 87 3.44 -7.87 10.34
CA LYS A 87 4.12 -9.14 10.51
C LYS A 87 3.82 -9.75 11.86
N HIS A 88 3.65 -8.93 12.88
CA HIS A 88 3.43 -9.41 14.24
C HIS A 88 1.96 -9.67 14.55
N GLY A 89 1.09 -9.47 13.58
CA GLY A 89 -0.32 -9.78 13.77
C GLY A 89 -1.19 -8.62 14.21
N THR A 90 -0.62 -7.43 14.33
CA THR A 90 -1.38 -6.24 14.70
C THR A 90 -2.14 -5.74 13.47
N PHE A 91 -3.38 -5.32 13.67
CA PHE A 91 -4.17 -4.77 12.58
C PHE A 91 -4.17 -3.25 12.69
N LEU A 92 -3.72 -2.58 11.63
CA LEU A 92 -3.64 -1.13 11.59
C LEU A 92 -4.80 -0.59 10.75
N PRO A 93 -5.60 0.32 11.29
CA PRO A 93 -6.59 1.00 10.44
C PRO A 93 -5.87 1.91 9.46
N THR A 94 -6.25 1.85 8.22
CA THR A 94 -5.49 2.53 7.17
C THR A 94 -6.40 3.29 6.23
N GLU A 95 -5.82 4.28 5.59
CA GLU A 95 -6.39 4.92 4.42
C GLU A 95 -5.54 4.52 3.23
N ILE A 96 -6.16 3.93 2.22
CA ILE A 96 -5.44 3.35 1.10
C ILE A 96 -5.92 4.03 -0.18
N SER A 97 -4.95 4.51 -0.97
CA SER A 97 -5.22 5.05 -2.30
C SER A 97 -4.49 4.20 -3.31
N LEU A 98 -5.20 3.72 -4.31
CA LEU A 98 -4.64 2.85 -5.32
C LEU A 98 -4.73 3.51 -6.68
N HIS A 99 -3.67 3.37 -7.47
CA HIS A 99 -3.59 3.90 -8.83
C HIS A 99 -3.09 2.80 -9.74
N GLY A 100 -3.87 2.51 -10.79
CA GLY A 100 -3.46 1.51 -11.77
C GLY A 100 -2.58 2.13 -12.83
N PHE A 101 -1.63 1.36 -13.32
CA PHE A 101 -0.79 1.80 -14.43
C PHE A 101 -0.31 0.59 -15.19
N GLU A 102 0.12 0.80 -16.42
CA GLU A 102 0.65 -0.28 -17.23
C GLU A 102 2.15 -0.30 -17.20
N ALA A 103 2.70 -1.48 -17.04
CA ALA A 103 4.14 -1.67 -17.09
C ALA A 103 4.42 -3.03 -17.71
N GLY A 104 5.16 -3.04 -18.81
CA GLY A 104 5.52 -4.30 -19.46
C GLY A 104 4.32 -5.07 -19.98
N GLY A 105 3.29 -4.36 -20.42
CA GLY A 105 2.09 -5.03 -20.94
C GLY A 105 1.15 -5.55 -19.89
N ARG A 106 1.39 -5.22 -18.62
CA ARG A 106 0.56 -5.68 -17.52
C ARG A 106 0.08 -4.52 -16.69
N ILE A 107 -1.06 -4.70 -16.06
CA ILE A 107 -1.58 -3.70 -15.13
C ILE A 107 -0.94 -3.94 -13.77
N GLN A 108 -0.35 -2.90 -13.25
CA GLN A 108 0.18 -2.91 -11.88
C GLN A 108 -0.52 -1.81 -11.11
N ILE A 109 -0.41 -1.87 -9.79
CA ILE A 109 -1.10 -0.93 -8.92
C ILE A 109 -0.10 -0.32 -7.97
N LEU A 110 -0.07 1.00 -7.92
CA LEU A 110 0.66 1.73 -6.90
C LEU A 110 -0.29 1.98 -5.74
N GLY A 111 0.08 1.52 -4.55
CA GLY A 111 -0.72 1.74 -3.36
C GLY A 111 -0.02 2.67 -2.41
N LEU A 112 -0.71 3.72 -2.00
CA LEU A 112 -0.24 4.64 -0.98
C LEU A 112 -1.09 4.42 0.26
N VAL A 113 -0.45 4.22 1.40
CA VAL A 113 -1.15 3.79 2.60
C VAL A 113 -0.78 4.71 3.74
N GLN A 114 -1.79 5.18 4.46
CA GLN A 114 -1.59 5.96 5.67
C GLN A 114 -2.13 5.19 6.85
N ASP A 115 -1.33 5.13 7.92
CA ASP A 115 -1.74 4.52 9.17
C ASP A 115 -2.61 5.52 9.90
N ARG A 116 -3.88 5.17 10.11
CA ARG A 116 -4.83 6.07 10.73
C ARG A 116 -4.89 5.91 12.24
N SER A 117 -4.14 4.98 12.80
CA SER A 117 -4.20 4.80 14.26
C SER A 117 -3.73 6.02 15.00
N GLU A 118 -2.82 6.81 14.42
CA GLU A 118 -2.38 8.02 15.08
C GLU A 118 -3.32 9.18 14.92
N HIS A 119 -4.24 9.08 14.02
CA HIS A 119 -5.18 10.16 13.83
C HIS A 119 -6.17 10.26 14.99
N ARG A 120 -6.18 9.28 15.84
CA ARG A 120 -7.01 9.37 16.98
C ARG A 120 -6.44 10.20 18.04
N GLN A 121 -5.20 10.51 17.96
CA GLN A 121 -4.63 11.36 18.92
C GLN A 121 -5.10 12.68 18.64
N PRO A 122 -5.73 13.26 19.38
CA PRO A 122 -6.22 14.52 19.10
C PRO A 122 -5.18 15.41 19.32
N ALA A 123 -5.33 15.82 18.85
CA ALA A 123 -4.66 16.52 18.88
C ALA A 123 -4.38 17.14 19.94
N PRO A 124 -4.56 17.01 20.55
CA PRO A 124 -4.44 17.67 21.45
C PRO A 124 -3.33 18.11 21.78
N ASP A 125 -3.13 17.69 21.65
CA ASP A 125 -2.33 17.96 21.95
C ASP A 125 -1.77 18.70 21.41
N CYS A 126 -1.90 18.74 20.92
CA CYS A 126 -1.42 19.31 20.34
C CYS A 126 -1.63 20.35 20.39
N ALA A 127 -2.10 20.58 20.56
CA ALA A 127 -2.29 21.46 20.49
C ALA A 127 -1.83 22.15 21.26
N PHE A 128 -1.85 21.91 21.57
CA PHE A 128 -1.62 22.35 22.07
C PHE A 128 -1.15 22.49 22.58
N GLY A 129 -1.13 22.21 22.48
CA GLY A 129 -0.82 22.12 22.73
C GLY A 129 -0.66 21.96 22.77
#